data_f974a7ee74410a77f8cc8af4795c9635
#
_entry.id   f974a7ee74410a77f8cc8af4795c9635
#
_cell.length_a   1.000
_cell.length_b   1.000
_cell.length_c   1.000
_cell.angle_alpha   90.00
_cell.angle_beta   90.00
_cell.angle_gamma   90.00
#
_symmetry.space_group_name_H-M   'P 1'
#
loop_
_entity.id
_entity.type
_entity.pdbx_description
1 polymer ?
#
loop_
_entity_poly.entity_id
_entity_poly.type
_entity_poly.pdbx_seq_one_letter_code
_entity_poly.pdbx_strand_id
1 'polypeptide(L)'
;MSDNKKYYYLKLKEDFFTSETITLLESMKDGVMYSNILLKLYLMSLKNNGKLIFRDDIPYTTEMIATITRHQVGTVERAIKIFLELELIDQLPDNILYMADIELFIGKSSTEGERKRKARLENQEKIRLLEDTCLNNGGQMSATCPPENRDKRLDIRDKRIEGK
;
A
#
# COMPACT_ATOMS: atom_id res chain seq x y z
N MET A 1 23.12 11.02 -5.79
CA MET A 1 22.05 10.18 -6.39
C MET A 1 21.07 9.80 -5.29
N SER A 2 19.86 10.30 -5.32
CA SER A 2 18.86 9.89 -4.33
C SER A 2 18.36 8.49 -4.70
N ASP A 3 18.68 7.52 -3.86
CA ASP A 3 18.18 6.16 -3.95
C ASP A 3 16.66 6.17 -3.93
N ASN A 4 16.06 5.92 -5.07
CA ASN A 4 14.61 5.89 -5.26
C ASN A 4 14.02 4.58 -4.70
N LYS A 5 14.34 4.25 -3.43
CA LYS A 5 13.89 3.02 -2.75
C LYS A 5 12.39 3.11 -2.48
N LYS A 6 11.63 2.21 -3.09
CA LYS A 6 10.23 2.00 -2.72
C LYS A 6 10.19 1.23 -1.41
N TYR A 7 9.55 1.83 -0.41
CA TYR A 7 9.29 1.16 0.86
C TYR A 7 7.88 0.60 0.86
N TYR A 8 7.76 -0.66 1.25
CA TYR A 8 6.49 -1.32 1.49
C TYR A 8 6.29 -1.42 3.00
N TYR A 9 5.11 -1.11 3.46
CA TYR A 9 4.77 -1.19 4.88
C TYR A 9 3.37 -1.74 5.06
N LEU A 10 3.15 -2.37 6.20
CA LEU A 10 1.87 -2.91 6.60
C LEU A 10 1.09 -1.82 7.33
N LYS A 11 -0.12 -1.52 6.85
CA LYS A 11 -1.07 -0.64 7.54
C LYS A 11 -1.92 -1.51 8.44
N LEU A 12 -1.75 -1.41 9.73
CA LEU A 12 -2.63 -2.05 10.70
C LEU A 12 -3.65 -1.04 11.21
N LYS A 13 -4.91 -1.45 11.28
CA LYS A 13 -5.94 -0.70 11.97
C LYS A 13 -5.75 -0.85 13.48
N GLU A 14 -6.24 0.12 14.25
CA GLU A 14 -6.16 0.09 15.72
C GLU A 14 -6.90 -1.10 16.34
N ASP A 15 -7.95 -1.57 15.66
CA ASP A 15 -8.79 -2.69 16.06
C ASP A 15 -8.32 -4.06 15.56
N PHE A 16 -7.13 -4.15 14.93
CA PHE A 16 -6.62 -5.39 14.32
C PHE A 16 -6.64 -6.57 15.30
N PHE A 17 -6.11 -6.37 16.51
CA PHE A 17 -6.03 -7.44 17.52
C PHE A 17 -7.36 -7.68 18.26
N THR A 18 -8.29 -6.77 18.16
CA THR A 18 -9.64 -6.91 18.74
C THR A 18 -10.68 -7.37 17.73
N SER A 19 -10.27 -7.56 16.47
CA SER A 19 -11.14 -8.11 15.43
C SER A 19 -11.60 -9.52 15.81
N GLU A 20 -12.81 -9.88 15.41
CA GLU A 20 -13.42 -11.16 15.73
C GLU A 20 -12.53 -12.34 15.30
N THR A 21 -11.99 -12.27 14.11
CA THR A 21 -11.12 -13.33 13.53
C THR A 21 -9.82 -13.51 14.33
N ILE A 22 -9.15 -12.42 14.70
CA ILE A 22 -7.91 -12.50 15.48
C ILE A 22 -8.18 -12.92 16.91
N THR A 23 -9.25 -12.43 17.52
CA THR A 23 -9.68 -12.85 18.87
C THR A 23 -9.97 -14.36 18.89
N LEU A 24 -10.68 -14.87 17.89
CA LEU A 24 -10.94 -16.31 17.73
C LEU A 24 -9.62 -17.08 17.57
N LEU A 25 -8.72 -16.59 16.70
CA LEU A 25 -7.42 -17.21 16.46
C LEU A 25 -6.60 -17.31 17.75
N GLU A 26 -6.53 -16.23 18.52
CA GLU A 26 -5.75 -16.15 19.77
C GLU A 26 -6.37 -16.95 20.93
N SER A 27 -7.67 -17.23 20.88
CA SER A 27 -8.34 -18.11 21.85
C SER A 27 -7.95 -19.58 21.73
N MET A 28 -7.38 -19.97 20.59
CA MET A 28 -6.93 -21.34 20.35
C MET A 28 -5.64 -21.66 21.12
N LYS A 29 -5.37 -22.96 21.30
CA LYS A 29 -4.07 -23.40 21.81
C LYS A 29 -2.95 -22.93 20.88
N ASP A 30 -1.94 -22.28 21.42
CA ASP A 30 -0.85 -21.64 20.68
C ASP A 30 -1.27 -20.42 19.83
N GLY A 31 -2.46 -19.84 20.08
CA GLY A 31 -3.08 -18.80 19.27
C GLY A 31 -2.21 -17.54 19.08
N VAL A 32 -1.48 -17.13 20.12
CA VAL A 32 -0.54 -16.00 20.05
C VAL A 32 0.59 -16.27 19.05
N MET A 33 1.02 -17.52 18.90
CA MET A 33 1.98 -17.87 17.86
C MET A 33 1.38 -17.76 16.47
N TYR A 34 0.10 -18.10 16.31
CA TYR A 34 -0.60 -18.00 15.04
C TYR A 34 -0.77 -16.55 14.60
N SER A 35 -1.16 -15.63 15.48
CA SER A 35 -1.24 -14.21 15.16
C SER A 35 0.13 -13.62 14.79
N ASN A 36 1.19 -14.05 15.45
CA ASN A 36 2.56 -13.66 15.10
C ASN A 36 3.00 -14.20 13.73
N ILE A 37 2.69 -15.47 13.42
CA ILE A 37 2.96 -16.07 12.11
C ILE A 37 2.20 -15.31 11.03
N LEU A 38 0.91 -15.03 11.24
CA LEU A 38 0.06 -14.29 10.30
C LEU A 38 0.65 -12.92 9.95
N LEU A 39 1.05 -12.14 10.95
CA LEU A 39 1.68 -10.83 10.72
C LEU A 39 2.97 -10.94 9.91
N LYS A 40 3.80 -11.95 10.18
CA LYS A 40 5.02 -12.20 9.41
C LYS A 40 4.72 -12.57 7.95
N LEU A 41 3.68 -13.37 7.71
CA LEU A 41 3.23 -13.72 6.37
C LEU A 41 2.73 -12.48 5.62
N TYR A 42 1.97 -11.59 6.26
CA TYR A 42 1.60 -10.30 5.66
C TYR A 42 2.85 -9.51 5.23
N LEU A 43 3.85 -9.39 6.10
CA LEU A 43 5.09 -8.66 5.78
C LEU A 43 5.87 -9.31 4.62
N MET A 44 5.90 -10.64 4.55
CA MET A 44 6.57 -11.37 3.47
C MET A 44 5.88 -11.18 2.11
N SER A 45 4.57 -11.05 2.11
CA SER A 45 3.75 -10.94 0.90
C SER A 45 3.67 -9.53 0.30
N LEU A 46 4.07 -8.47 1.06
CA LEU A 46 3.92 -7.07 0.66
C LEU A 46 4.53 -6.73 -0.70
N LYS A 47 5.71 -7.25 -1.01
CA LYS A 47 6.42 -6.98 -2.27
C LYS A 47 5.74 -7.61 -3.47
N ASN A 48 5.10 -8.76 -3.25
CA ASN A 48 4.52 -9.61 -4.28
C ASN A 48 2.98 -9.48 -4.34
N ASN A 49 2.45 -8.35 -3.85
CA ASN A 49 1.01 -8.06 -3.84
C ASN A 49 0.17 -9.20 -3.23
N GLY A 50 0.59 -9.73 -2.09
CA GLY A 50 -0.11 -10.76 -1.36
C GLY A 50 0.32 -12.20 -1.65
N LYS A 51 1.08 -12.44 -2.70
CA LYS A 51 1.61 -13.77 -3.01
C LYS A 51 2.80 -14.11 -2.14
N LEU A 52 2.81 -15.28 -1.55
CA LEU A 52 3.93 -15.83 -0.79
C LEU A 52 4.88 -16.58 -1.72
N ILE A 53 5.76 -15.82 -2.36
CA ILE A 53 6.74 -16.28 -3.33
C ILE A 53 8.14 -15.90 -2.85
N PHE A 54 9.09 -16.84 -2.95
CA PHE A 54 10.46 -16.61 -2.53
C PHE A 54 11.27 -15.83 -3.60
N ARG A 55 11.59 -16.46 -4.71
CA ARG A 55 12.31 -15.85 -5.85
C ARG A 55 11.77 -16.46 -7.13
N ASP A 56 11.70 -15.68 -8.20
CA ASP A 56 11.38 -16.17 -9.55
C ASP A 56 10.18 -17.14 -9.58
N ASP A 57 9.10 -16.76 -8.88
CA ASP A 57 7.86 -17.52 -8.78
C ASP A 57 7.94 -18.86 -8.01
N ILE A 58 8.96 -19.08 -7.20
CA ILE A 58 9.05 -20.25 -6.32
C ILE A 58 8.13 -20.07 -5.11
N PRO A 59 7.10 -20.90 -4.92
CA PRO A 59 6.23 -20.80 -3.75
C PRO A 59 6.99 -21.11 -2.45
N TYR A 60 6.65 -20.41 -1.37
CA TYR A 60 7.18 -20.76 -0.07
C TYR A 60 6.65 -22.11 0.40
N THR A 61 7.55 -23.03 0.75
CA THR A 61 7.19 -24.26 1.45
C THR A 61 6.98 -24.00 2.95
N THR A 62 6.25 -24.86 3.62
CA THR A 62 6.00 -24.77 5.05
C THR A 62 7.29 -24.73 5.86
N GLU A 63 8.31 -25.50 5.45
CA GLU A 63 9.64 -25.50 6.09
C GLU A 63 10.37 -24.15 5.94
N MET A 64 10.27 -23.53 4.74
CA MET A 64 10.83 -22.20 4.50
C MET A 64 10.14 -21.15 5.36
N ILE A 65 8.80 -21.21 5.43
CA ILE A 65 8.02 -20.33 6.30
C ILE A 65 8.42 -20.52 7.77
N ALA A 66 8.55 -21.76 8.24
CA ALA A 66 8.96 -22.08 9.60
C ALA A 66 10.32 -21.48 9.93
N THR A 67 11.29 -21.61 9.03
CA THR A 67 12.62 -21.04 9.17
C THR A 67 12.61 -19.52 9.27
N ILE A 68 11.88 -18.85 8.37
CA ILE A 68 11.80 -17.38 8.31
C ILE A 68 11.04 -16.84 9.51
N THR A 69 9.93 -17.46 9.86
CA THR A 69 9.10 -17.04 11.00
C THR A 69 9.69 -17.43 12.35
N ARG A 70 10.70 -18.31 12.36
CA ARG A 70 11.35 -18.87 13.57
C ARG A 70 10.36 -19.61 14.48
N HIS A 71 9.50 -20.40 13.87
CA HIS A 71 8.56 -21.28 14.56
C HIS A 71 8.80 -22.72 14.13
N GLN A 72 8.30 -23.67 14.92
CA GLN A 72 8.38 -25.09 14.59
C GLN A 72 7.50 -25.41 13.36
N VAL A 73 7.98 -26.29 12.49
CA VAL A 73 7.27 -26.68 11.27
C VAL A 73 5.84 -27.13 11.57
N GLY A 74 5.66 -28.00 12.54
CA GLY A 74 4.32 -28.49 12.92
C GLY A 74 3.38 -27.40 13.44
N THR A 75 3.91 -26.31 14.03
CA THR A 75 3.09 -25.14 14.42
C THR A 75 2.67 -24.33 13.20
N VAL A 76 3.59 -24.15 12.25
CA VAL A 76 3.30 -23.44 10.99
C VAL A 76 2.30 -24.22 10.13
N GLU A 77 2.43 -25.54 10.05
CA GLU A 77 1.44 -26.38 9.34
C GLU A 77 0.03 -26.22 9.89
N ARG A 78 -0.10 -26.26 11.24
CA ARG A 78 -1.39 -26.04 11.89
C ARG A 78 -1.91 -24.63 11.64
N ALA A 79 -1.04 -23.63 11.73
CA ALA A 79 -1.38 -22.23 11.50
C ALA A 79 -1.92 -22.05 10.06
N ILE A 80 -1.23 -22.57 9.05
CA ILE A 80 -1.67 -22.47 7.64
C ILE A 80 -3.03 -23.13 7.43
N LYS A 81 -3.28 -24.31 8.02
CA LYS A 81 -4.60 -24.96 7.94
C LYS A 81 -5.69 -24.09 8.54
N ILE A 82 -5.47 -23.54 9.71
CA ILE A 82 -6.42 -22.65 10.38
C ILE A 82 -6.65 -21.37 9.55
N PHE A 83 -5.61 -20.80 8.97
CA PHE A 83 -5.73 -19.61 8.13
C PHE A 83 -6.52 -19.86 6.86
N LEU A 84 -6.40 -21.06 6.25
CA LEU A 84 -7.25 -21.47 5.13
C LEU A 84 -8.72 -21.66 5.54
N GLU A 85 -8.97 -22.26 6.71
CA GLU A 85 -10.32 -22.44 7.26
C GLU A 85 -11.00 -21.10 7.62
N LEU A 86 -10.21 -20.12 8.06
CA LEU A 86 -10.70 -18.77 8.40
C LEU A 86 -10.67 -17.81 7.20
N GLU A 87 -10.37 -18.29 6.00
CA GLU A 87 -10.29 -17.48 4.77
C GLU A 87 -9.32 -16.30 4.85
N LEU A 88 -8.29 -16.40 5.71
CA LEU A 88 -7.23 -15.40 5.82
C LEU A 88 -6.16 -15.56 4.73
N ILE A 89 -6.04 -16.76 4.21
CA ILE A 89 -5.11 -17.16 3.14
C ILE A 89 -5.88 -18.01 2.13
N ASP A 90 -5.64 -17.74 0.86
CA ASP A 90 -6.10 -18.56 -0.24
C ASP A 90 -4.97 -19.40 -0.83
N GLN A 91 -5.29 -20.54 -1.40
CA GLN A 91 -4.34 -21.36 -2.14
C GLN A 91 -4.59 -21.25 -3.64
N LEU A 92 -3.63 -20.66 -4.36
CA LEU A 92 -3.66 -20.55 -5.81
C LEU A 92 -3.26 -21.87 -6.50
N PRO A 93 -3.55 -22.06 -7.82
CA PRO A 93 -3.31 -23.30 -8.55
C PRO A 93 -1.89 -23.85 -8.44
N ASP A 94 -0.87 -23.01 -8.36
CA ASP A 94 0.55 -23.40 -8.30
C ASP A 94 1.07 -23.67 -6.89
N ASN A 95 0.20 -24.04 -5.95
CA ASN A 95 0.51 -24.15 -4.52
C ASN A 95 1.06 -22.85 -3.89
N ILE A 96 0.80 -21.72 -4.52
CA ILE A 96 1.17 -20.41 -4.01
C ILE A 96 0.12 -20.01 -2.98
N LEU A 97 0.56 -19.70 -1.77
CA LEU A 97 -0.30 -19.12 -0.76
C LEU A 97 -0.48 -17.62 -1.06
N TYR A 98 -1.72 -17.16 -1.01
CA TYR A 98 -2.11 -15.77 -1.23
C TYR A 98 -2.78 -15.21 0.02
N MET A 99 -2.34 -14.05 0.48
CA MET A 99 -2.95 -13.39 1.63
C MET A 99 -4.24 -12.72 1.19
N ALA A 100 -5.37 -13.19 1.72
CA ALA A 100 -6.66 -12.56 1.50
C ALA A 100 -6.62 -11.10 2.04
N ASP A 101 -7.39 -10.21 1.44
CA ASP A 101 -7.52 -8.81 1.85
C ASP A 101 -6.22 -8.00 1.97
N ILE A 102 -5.11 -8.52 1.44
CA ILE A 102 -3.80 -7.85 1.54
C ILE A 102 -3.83 -6.42 1.01
N GLU A 103 -4.66 -6.13 0.03
CA GLU A 103 -4.78 -4.80 -0.57
C GLU A 103 -5.17 -3.72 0.44
N LEU A 104 -5.94 -4.10 1.46
CA LEU A 104 -6.35 -3.22 2.56
C LEU A 104 -5.16 -2.87 3.47
N PHE A 105 -4.18 -3.76 3.54
CA PHE A 105 -3.02 -3.65 4.43
C PHE A 105 -1.77 -3.12 3.72
N ILE A 106 -1.70 -3.12 2.39
CA ILE A 106 -0.50 -2.63 1.69
C ILE A 106 -0.41 -1.11 1.76
N GLY A 107 0.67 -0.62 2.37
CA GLY A 107 1.12 0.75 2.26
C GLY A 107 2.33 0.84 1.33
N LYS A 108 2.25 1.74 0.35
CA LYS A 108 3.38 2.06 -0.53
C LYS A 108 3.75 3.52 -0.31
N SER A 109 5.03 3.81 0.00
CA SER A 109 5.49 5.17 -0.03
C SER A 109 5.65 5.58 -1.49
N SER A 110 4.85 6.52 -1.94
CA SER A 110 5.08 7.14 -3.24
C SER A 110 6.27 8.08 -3.16
N THR A 111 7.14 8.07 -4.17
CA THR A 111 8.18 9.07 -4.28
C THR A 111 7.53 10.45 -4.44
N GLU A 112 8.25 11.51 -4.03
CA GLU A 112 7.72 12.88 -4.18
C GLU A 112 7.33 13.19 -5.63
N GLY A 113 8.06 12.64 -6.60
CA GLY A 113 7.74 12.75 -8.03
C GLY A 113 6.40 12.10 -8.39
N GLU A 114 6.09 10.94 -7.83
CA GLU A 114 4.80 10.27 -8.04
C GLU A 114 3.64 11.05 -7.39
N ARG A 115 3.85 11.60 -6.18
CA ARG A 115 2.87 12.48 -5.52
C ARG A 115 2.58 13.73 -6.35
N LYS A 116 3.62 14.37 -6.88
CA LYS A 116 3.48 15.54 -7.76
C LYS A 116 2.79 15.22 -9.07
N ARG A 117 3.08 14.04 -9.68
CA ARG A 117 2.37 13.59 -10.89
C ARG A 117 0.90 13.34 -10.61
N LYS A 118 0.59 12.62 -9.52
CA LYS A 118 -0.79 12.34 -9.13
C LYS A 118 -1.57 13.63 -8.86
N ALA A 119 -1.01 14.56 -8.10
CA ALA A 119 -1.63 15.85 -7.84
C ALA A 119 -1.85 16.69 -9.12
N ARG A 120 -0.92 16.62 -10.10
CA ARG A 120 -1.09 17.28 -11.40
C ARG A 120 -2.23 16.67 -12.21
N LEU A 121 -2.32 15.33 -12.26
CA LEU A 121 -3.39 14.63 -12.95
C LEU A 121 -4.76 14.94 -12.35
N GLU A 122 -4.87 14.90 -11.02
CA GLU A 122 -6.11 15.23 -10.30
C GLU A 122 -6.53 16.69 -10.53
N ASN A 123 -5.57 17.62 -10.60
CA ASN A 123 -5.86 19.03 -10.92
C ASN A 123 -6.28 19.22 -12.39
N GLN A 124 -5.63 18.53 -13.33
CA GLN A 124 -6.02 18.57 -14.73
C GLN A 124 -7.44 18.02 -14.96
N GLU A 125 -7.75 16.93 -14.26
CA GLU A 125 -9.09 16.31 -14.35
C GLU A 125 -10.16 17.22 -13.76
N LYS A 126 -9.88 17.89 -12.64
CA LYS A 126 -10.78 18.91 -12.07
C LYS A 126 -10.99 20.11 -13.01
N ILE A 127 -9.92 20.60 -13.63
CA ILE A 127 -10.02 21.71 -14.60
C ILE A 127 -10.87 21.29 -15.80
N ARG A 128 -10.66 20.09 -16.34
CA ARG A 128 -11.43 19.56 -17.47
C ARG A 128 -12.92 19.40 -17.13
N LEU A 129 -13.23 18.89 -15.92
CA LEU A 129 -14.61 18.79 -15.46
C LEU A 129 -15.28 20.15 -15.28
N LEU A 130 -14.53 21.17 -14.86
CA LEU A 130 -15.04 22.55 -14.76
C LEU A 130 -15.27 23.18 -16.14
N GLU A 131 -14.37 22.93 -17.11
CA GLU A 131 -14.52 23.39 -18.50
C GLU A 131 -15.74 22.76 -19.18
N ASP A 132 -15.94 21.44 -18.99
CA ASP A 132 -17.12 20.73 -19.53
C ASP A 132 -18.42 21.24 -18.88
N THR A 133 -18.39 21.65 -17.64
CA THR A 133 -19.54 22.21 -16.94
C THR A 133 -19.86 23.64 -17.43
N CYS A 134 -18.84 24.42 -17.80
CA CYS A 134 -18.99 25.76 -18.36
C CYS A 134 -19.53 25.71 -19.80
N LEU A 135 -19.20 24.68 -20.58
CA LEU A 135 -19.67 24.53 -21.95
C LEU A 135 -21.12 24.05 -22.03
N ASN A 136 -21.64 23.34 -21.05
CA ASN A 136 -23.01 22.85 -21.01
C ASN A 136 -24.03 23.82 -20.40
N ASN A 137 -23.59 24.92 -19.78
CA ASN A 137 -24.46 26.00 -19.28
C ASN A 137 -24.42 27.23 -20.20
N GLY A 138 -24.74 27.04 -21.47
CA GLY A 138 -24.99 28.13 -22.39
C GLY A 138 -26.24 28.90 -21.99
N GLY A 139 -26.10 29.94 -21.17
CA GLY A 139 -27.19 30.89 -20.95
C GLY A 139 -27.35 31.31 -19.47
N GLN A 140 -26.35 31.99 -18.93
CA GLN A 140 -26.51 33.15 -18.04
C GLN A 140 -25.13 33.62 -17.56
N MET A 141 -24.74 34.79 -18.00
CA MET A 141 -23.53 35.46 -17.50
C MET A 141 -23.69 35.76 -16.02
N SER A 142 -22.93 35.05 -15.20
CA SER A 142 -22.65 35.47 -13.85
C SER A 142 -21.13 35.39 -13.68
N ALA A 143 -20.56 36.54 -13.38
CA ALA A 143 -19.14 36.82 -13.30
C ALA A 143 -18.49 36.07 -12.13
N THR A 144 -17.90 34.92 -12.41
CA THR A 144 -16.89 34.30 -11.55
C THR A 144 -15.97 33.39 -12.39
N CYS A 145 -15.27 34.01 -13.37
CA CYS A 145 -14.08 33.39 -13.94
C CYS A 145 -12.91 33.71 -13.00
N PRO A 146 -12.12 32.71 -12.61
CA PRO A 146 -10.87 32.98 -11.89
C PRO A 146 -9.90 33.71 -12.81
N PRO A 147 -9.12 34.70 -12.29
CA PRO A 147 -8.21 35.49 -13.11
C PRO A 147 -7.10 34.62 -13.69
N GLU A 148 -6.81 34.82 -14.98
CA GLU A 148 -5.64 34.27 -15.66
C GLU A 148 -4.39 34.49 -14.81
N ASN A 149 -3.74 33.39 -14.44
CA ASN A 149 -2.42 33.42 -13.86
C ASN A 149 -1.43 33.90 -14.92
N ARG A 150 -1.21 35.21 -14.99
CA ARG A 150 -0.04 35.77 -15.64
C ARG A 150 1.20 35.30 -14.90
N ASP A 151 2.03 34.55 -15.62
CA ASP A 151 3.38 34.18 -15.23
C ASP A 151 4.14 35.40 -14.69
N LYS A 152 4.25 35.48 -13.38
CA LYS A 152 5.28 36.32 -12.77
C LYS A 152 6.58 35.54 -12.81
N ARG A 153 7.33 35.72 -13.90
CA ARG A 153 8.78 35.46 -13.89
C ARG A 153 9.39 36.34 -12.80
N LEU A 154 9.79 35.71 -11.74
CA LEU A 154 10.67 36.34 -10.73
C LEU A 154 12.07 36.37 -11.32
N ASP A 155 12.46 37.51 -11.88
CA ASP A 155 13.86 37.87 -12.13
C ASP A 155 14.58 37.93 -10.79
N ILE A 156 15.31 36.90 -10.47
CA ILE A 156 16.31 36.91 -9.40
C ILE A 156 17.55 37.59 -10.00
N ARG A 157 17.64 38.88 -9.88
CA ARG A 157 18.90 39.65 -10.11
C ARG A 157 19.86 39.33 -8.98
N ASP A 158 20.97 38.71 -9.36
CA ASP A 158 22.19 38.61 -8.58
C ASP A 158 22.60 39.97 -8.02
N LYS A 159 22.54 40.11 -6.71
CA LYS A 159 23.30 41.15 -6.03
C LYS A 159 24.65 40.57 -5.64
N ARG A 160 25.64 40.78 -6.53
CA ARG A 160 27.04 40.78 -6.17
C ARG A 160 27.24 41.84 -5.08
N ILE A 161 27.70 41.43 -3.93
CA ILE A 161 28.26 42.33 -2.93
C ILE A 161 29.76 42.37 -3.19
N GLU A 162 30.18 43.47 -3.83
CA GLU A 162 31.55 43.95 -3.76
C GLU A 162 31.71 44.71 -2.43
N GLY A 163 32.85 44.52 -1.79
CA GLY A 163 33.28 45.56 -0.93
C GLY A 163 34.09 45.17 0.28
N LYS A 164 35.38 45.42 0.14
CA LYS A 164 36.36 45.84 1.12
C LYS A 164 36.61 44.98 2.34
#